data_613eea505d29911597f56694660c4643
#
_entry.id   613eea505d29911597f56694660c4643
#
_cell.length_a   1.000
_cell.length_b   1.000
_cell.length_c   1.000
_cell.angle_alpha   90.00
_cell.angle_beta   90.00
_cell.angle_gamma   90.00
#
_symmetry.space_group_name_H-M   'P 1'
#
loop_
_entity.id
_entity.type
_entity.pdbx_description
1 polymer ?
#
loop_
_entity_poly.entity_id
_entity_poly.type
_entity_poly.pdbx_seq_one_letter_code
_entity_poly.pdbx_strand_id
1 'polypeptide(L)'
;MDDRKFIDVALNKPEPGDKIEYFNNIKRRMNGYVLTENQRNQPQAGYCYEIDVTDMWEEYKKLKETCGYKLSFNTIIMMAMVEGLKAAPRLNAHIDFNHKRCCGTLIIKKHIDVSMPVMLDNGDTFPVKIRHCEERNLQSLQEEIDTMTYKMKNTDIDAVLGDLVVQRLVGFMLKGKVTETISQSLAGVVGKHKIATIGDFIKKQAKEGEKGLQYYHLNEGTVCFSNWAGLYEGLRGFETTSPLLHPQVFMMGVGGFIEKNFVYRNEKGEVDFKTRKMLPVTLTFDHRIGAFNDVIPFMKRMDEIFENPEVIREW
;
A
#
# COMPACT_ATOMS: atom_id res chain seq x y z
N MET A 1 -0.19 -31.27 -15.80
CA MET A 1 0.93 -31.63 -14.93
C MET A 1 1.54 -30.34 -14.46
N ASP A 2 1.74 -30.15 -13.16
CA ASP A 2 2.28 -28.85 -12.66
C ASP A 2 3.79 -28.87 -12.84
N ASP A 3 4.29 -28.22 -13.89
CA ASP A 3 5.72 -28.19 -14.28
C ASP A 3 6.64 -27.69 -13.16
N ARG A 4 6.08 -26.97 -12.18
CA ARG A 4 6.78 -26.49 -10.99
C ARG A 4 7.30 -27.61 -10.09
N LYS A 5 6.63 -28.77 -10.04
CA LYS A 5 7.07 -29.90 -9.23
C LYS A 5 8.35 -30.56 -9.76
N PHE A 6 8.60 -30.47 -11.05
CA PHE A 6 9.79 -31.05 -11.67
C PHE A 6 11.04 -30.23 -11.40
N ILE A 7 10.88 -28.89 -11.40
CA ILE A 7 11.98 -27.95 -11.10
C ILE A 7 12.34 -28.01 -9.60
N ASP A 8 11.35 -28.11 -8.71
CA ASP A 8 11.55 -28.16 -7.25
C ASP A 8 12.37 -29.37 -6.80
N VAL A 9 12.22 -30.52 -7.45
CA VAL A 9 12.93 -31.74 -7.06
C VAL A 9 14.41 -31.72 -7.47
N ALA A 10 14.74 -31.00 -8.54
CA ALA A 10 16.11 -30.99 -9.10
C ALA A 10 16.98 -29.84 -8.57
N LEU A 11 16.38 -28.68 -8.25
CA LEU A 11 17.10 -27.43 -7.97
C LEU A 11 17.07 -26.98 -6.51
N ASN A 12 16.18 -27.52 -5.67
CA ASN A 12 15.97 -27.07 -4.28
C ASN A 12 16.42 -28.07 -3.22
N LYS A 13 17.46 -28.87 -3.47
CA LYS A 13 18.09 -29.68 -2.41
C LYS A 13 19.08 -28.77 -1.66
N PRO A 14 18.87 -28.53 -0.37
CA PRO A 14 19.84 -27.80 0.44
C PRO A 14 21.20 -28.52 0.44
N GLU A 15 22.27 -27.75 0.32
CA GLU A 15 23.63 -28.24 0.47
C GLU A 15 24.08 -28.19 1.94
N PRO A 16 25.14 -28.94 2.30
CA PRO A 16 25.72 -28.83 3.64
C PRO A 16 26.15 -27.41 3.97
N GLY A 17 25.55 -26.81 5.00
CA GLY A 17 25.79 -25.41 5.40
C GLY A 17 24.69 -24.43 5.05
N ASP A 18 23.73 -24.82 4.21
CA ASP A 18 22.57 -24.00 3.89
C ASP A 18 21.65 -23.80 5.11
N LYS A 19 21.23 -22.55 5.34
CA LYS A 19 20.25 -22.20 6.37
C LYS A 19 18.85 -22.33 5.82
N ILE A 20 18.06 -23.25 6.40
CA ILE A 20 16.68 -23.48 6.01
C ILE A 20 15.75 -22.73 6.97
N GLU A 21 14.93 -21.81 6.46
CA GLU A 21 13.89 -21.13 7.20
C GLU A 21 12.50 -21.58 6.74
N TYR A 22 11.70 -22.06 7.68
CA TYR A 22 10.33 -22.49 7.39
C TYR A 22 9.34 -21.34 7.64
N PHE A 23 8.27 -21.31 6.83
CA PHE A 23 7.17 -20.36 7.03
C PHE A 23 6.26 -20.85 8.17
N ASN A 24 6.75 -20.73 9.40
CA ASN A 24 6.04 -21.12 10.63
C ASN A 24 5.47 -19.91 11.40
N ASN A 25 5.61 -18.70 10.87
CA ASN A 25 5.01 -17.47 11.38
C ASN A 25 3.75 -17.15 10.56
N ILE A 26 2.64 -16.84 11.23
CA ILE A 26 1.34 -16.55 10.59
C ILE A 26 1.43 -15.37 9.60
N LYS A 27 2.13 -14.32 9.97
CA LYS A 27 2.40 -13.13 9.18
C LYS A 27 3.11 -13.46 7.87
N ARG A 28 4.24 -14.19 7.94
CA ARG A 28 5.03 -14.60 6.77
C ARG A 28 4.23 -15.48 5.82
N ARG A 29 3.38 -16.37 6.36
CA ARG A 29 2.48 -17.21 5.57
C ARG A 29 1.39 -16.39 4.89
N MET A 30 0.76 -15.46 5.62
CA MET A 30 -0.29 -14.59 5.05
C MET A 30 0.27 -13.70 3.95
N ASN A 31 1.39 -13.05 4.19
CA ASN A 31 2.04 -12.23 3.18
C ASN A 31 2.42 -13.05 1.94
N GLY A 32 3.06 -14.20 2.12
CA GLY A 32 3.42 -15.08 1.00
C GLY A 32 2.21 -15.52 0.19
N TYR A 33 1.10 -15.86 0.86
CA TYR A 33 -0.14 -16.22 0.18
C TYR A 33 -0.75 -15.03 -0.58
N VAL A 34 -0.95 -13.89 0.10
CA VAL A 34 -1.59 -12.71 -0.48
C VAL A 34 -0.80 -12.19 -1.68
N LEU A 35 0.51 -12.03 -1.53
CA LEU A 35 1.37 -11.55 -2.62
C LEU A 35 1.37 -12.51 -3.82
N THR A 36 1.40 -13.83 -3.56
CA THR A 36 1.36 -14.83 -4.64
C THR A 36 0.02 -14.80 -5.38
N GLU A 37 -1.11 -14.74 -4.65
CA GLU A 37 -2.43 -14.69 -5.27
C GLU A 37 -2.64 -13.38 -6.05
N ASN A 38 -2.19 -12.26 -5.50
CA ASN A 38 -2.30 -10.97 -6.18
C ASN A 38 -1.50 -10.96 -7.47
N GLN A 39 -0.23 -11.39 -7.44
CA GLN A 39 0.62 -11.44 -8.61
C GLN A 39 0.08 -12.35 -9.72
N ARG A 40 -0.59 -13.45 -9.35
CA ARG A 40 -1.22 -14.38 -10.32
C ARG A 40 -2.50 -13.84 -10.93
N ASN A 41 -3.27 -13.05 -10.19
CA ASN A 41 -4.63 -12.70 -10.54
C ASN A 41 -4.80 -11.26 -11.01
N GLN A 42 -3.78 -10.41 -10.88
CA GLN A 42 -3.83 -9.00 -11.27
C GLN A 42 -2.76 -8.66 -12.31
N PRO A 43 -3.13 -8.44 -13.58
CA PRO A 43 -2.23 -7.90 -14.58
C PRO A 43 -1.95 -6.43 -14.27
N GLN A 44 -0.77 -6.17 -13.69
CA GLN A 44 -0.36 -4.84 -13.28
C GLN A 44 0.33 -4.10 -14.41
N ALA A 45 0.04 -2.81 -14.52
CA ALA A 45 0.81 -1.85 -15.29
C ALA A 45 1.34 -0.78 -14.33
N GLY A 46 2.56 -0.31 -14.58
CA GLY A 46 3.21 0.71 -13.77
C GLY A 46 3.68 1.88 -14.62
N TYR A 47 3.62 3.07 -14.04
CA TYR A 47 4.19 4.28 -14.60
C TYR A 47 4.97 5.02 -13.53
N CYS A 48 6.26 5.27 -13.78
CA CYS A 48 7.14 6.01 -12.88
C CYS A 48 7.39 7.39 -13.48
N TYR A 49 7.23 8.42 -12.68
CA TYR A 49 7.53 9.79 -13.06
C TYR A 49 8.04 10.60 -11.85
N GLU A 50 8.58 11.78 -12.12
CA GLU A 50 9.11 12.66 -11.10
C GLU A 50 8.31 13.94 -11.08
N ILE A 51 7.79 14.28 -9.90
CA ILE A 51 7.06 15.54 -9.67
C ILE A 51 8.05 16.57 -9.13
N ASP A 52 8.04 17.77 -9.70
CA ASP A 52 8.76 18.90 -9.12
C ASP A 52 7.96 19.42 -7.91
N VAL A 53 8.51 19.21 -6.73
CA VAL A 53 7.87 19.59 -5.47
C VAL A 53 8.55 20.80 -4.81
N THR A 54 9.43 21.51 -5.53
CA THR A 54 10.23 22.59 -4.95
C THR A 54 9.37 23.69 -4.35
N ASP A 55 8.43 24.22 -5.12
CA ASP A 55 7.59 25.33 -4.70
C ASP A 55 6.54 24.87 -3.67
N MET A 56 6.00 23.64 -3.84
CA MET A 56 5.12 23.01 -2.86
C MET A 56 5.81 22.77 -1.50
N TRP A 57 7.10 22.41 -1.53
CA TRP A 57 7.88 22.22 -0.30
C TRP A 57 8.06 23.53 0.48
N GLU A 58 8.30 24.65 -0.22
CA GLU A 58 8.41 25.97 0.41
C GLU A 58 7.05 26.40 0.99
N GLU A 59 5.95 26.18 0.26
CA GLU A 59 4.61 26.50 0.73
C GLU A 59 4.20 25.65 1.94
N TYR A 60 4.52 24.36 1.92
CA TYR A 60 4.33 23.48 3.06
C TYR A 60 5.06 23.97 4.32
N LYS A 61 6.32 24.46 4.18
CA LYS A 61 7.07 24.99 5.34
C LYS A 61 6.35 26.19 5.95
N LYS A 62 5.89 27.12 5.13
CA LYS A 62 5.11 28.29 5.58
C LYS A 62 3.81 27.87 6.29
N LEU A 63 3.06 26.92 5.69
CA LEU A 63 1.84 26.43 6.28
C LEU A 63 2.10 25.72 7.61
N LYS A 64 3.12 24.90 7.69
CA LYS A 64 3.49 24.15 8.91
C LYS A 64 3.85 25.09 10.08
N GLU A 65 4.43 26.27 9.82
CA GLU A 65 4.75 27.25 10.85
C GLU A 65 3.49 27.96 11.39
N THR A 66 2.44 28.03 10.59
CA THR A 66 1.25 28.84 10.89
C THR A 66 -0.01 28.05 11.23
N CYS A 67 -0.09 26.76 10.84
CA CYS A 67 -1.32 25.97 10.96
C CYS A 67 -1.72 25.60 12.41
N GLY A 68 -0.80 25.67 13.38
CA GLY A 68 -1.10 25.40 14.78
C GLY A 68 -1.32 23.92 15.14
N TYR A 69 -1.13 23.00 14.21
CA TYR A 69 -1.20 21.55 14.41
C TYR A 69 -0.01 20.84 13.76
N LYS A 70 0.25 19.60 14.15
CA LYS A 70 1.28 18.78 13.50
C LYS A 70 0.88 18.52 12.06
N LEU A 71 1.73 18.88 11.12
CA LEU A 71 1.53 18.61 9.70
C LEU A 71 2.78 17.96 9.10
N SER A 72 2.62 16.88 8.35
CA SER A 72 3.67 16.21 7.62
C SER A 72 3.54 16.43 6.11
N PHE A 73 4.65 16.45 5.39
CA PHE A 73 4.61 16.52 3.93
C PHE A 73 3.95 15.29 3.30
N ASN A 74 4.02 14.15 4.00
CA ASN A 74 3.33 12.93 3.60
C ASN A 74 1.81 13.12 3.54
N THR A 75 1.24 13.90 4.46
CA THR A 75 -0.19 14.24 4.48
C THR A 75 -0.57 15.11 3.27
N ILE A 76 0.30 16.06 2.88
CA ILE A 76 0.12 16.86 1.67
C ILE A 76 0.10 15.97 0.42
N ILE A 77 1.06 15.04 0.28
CA ILE A 77 1.11 14.12 -0.87
C ILE A 77 -0.11 13.21 -0.89
N MET A 78 -0.54 12.70 0.25
CA MET A 78 -1.74 11.86 0.35
C MET A 78 -3.00 12.64 -0.05
N MET A 79 -3.14 13.91 0.40
CA MET A 79 -4.26 14.76 -0.02
C MET A 79 -4.22 15.04 -1.53
N ALA A 80 -3.04 15.33 -2.09
CA ALA A 80 -2.89 15.49 -3.54
C ALA A 80 -3.32 14.22 -4.30
N MET A 81 -2.95 13.02 -3.81
CA MET A 81 -3.43 11.76 -4.37
C MET A 81 -4.96 11.64 -4.30
N VAL A 82 -5.58 12.04 -3.18
CA VAL A 82 -7.04 12.01 -3.02
C VAL A 82 -7.71 12.94 -4.05
N GLU A 83 -7.17 14.14 -4.25
CA GLU A 83 -7.66 15.08 -5.27
C GLU A 83 -7.48 14.52 -6.70
N GLY A 84 -6.36 13.85 -6.97
CA GLY A 84 -6.14 13.13 -8.22
C GLY A 84 -7.17 12.02 -8.45
N LEU A 85 -7.52 11.26 -7.40
CA LEU A 85 -8.54 10.20 -7.47
C LEU A 85 -9.96 10.75 -7.71
N LYS A 86 -10.29 11.94 -7.20
CA LYS A 86 -11.55 12.63 -7.52
C LYS A 86 -11.64 12.95 -9.02
N ALA A 87 -10.53 13.28 -9.67
CA ALA A 87 -10.47 13.52 -11.11
C ALA A 87 -10.49 12.21 -11.94
N ALA A 88 -10.10 11.09 -11.35
CA ALA A 88 -10.02 9.79 -12.01
C ALA A 88 -10.73 8.69 -11.20
N PRO A 89 -12.07 8.72 -11.06
CA PRO A 89 -12.80 7.85 -10.13
C PRO A 89 -12.69 6.36 -10.43
N ARG A 90 -12.34 5.95 -11.64
CA ARG A 90 -12.12 4.55 -12.00
C ARG A 90 -10.89 3.95 -11.29
N LEU A 91 -9.94 4.78 -10.86
CA LEU A 91 -8.80 4.35 -10.05
C LEU A 91 -9.20 4.05 -8.59
N ASN A 92 -10.30 4.64 -8.11
CA ASN A 92 -10.87 4.35 -6.79
C ASN A 92 -11.93 3.25 -6.90
N ALA A 93 -11.50 2.03 -7.19
CA ALA A 93 -12.41 0.92 -7.47
C ALA A 93 -11.91 -0.43 -6.95
N HIS A 94 -12.82 -1.38 -6.89
CA HIS A 94 -12.53 -2.80 -6.70
C HIS A 94 -12.92 -3.59 -7.94
N ILE A 95 -12.11 -4.60 -8.28
CA ILE A 95 -12.35 -5.47 -9.41
C ILE A 95 -12.59 -6.92 -8.97
N ASP A 96 -13.60 -7.56 -9.54
CA ASP A 96 -13.81 -9.01 -9.48
C ASP A 96 -13.86 -9.54 -10.92
N PHE A 97 -12.99 -10.51 -11.24
CA PHE A 97 -12.88 -11.06 -12.57
C PHE A 97 -12.79 -12.60 -12.55
N ASN A 98 -13.71 -13.23 -13.23
CA ASN A 98 -13.75 -14.68 -13.39
C ASN A 98 -13.08 -15.11 -14.70
N HIS A 99 -11.85 -15.63 -14.61
CA HIS A 99 -11.08 -16.07 -15.78
C HIS A 99 -11.77 -17.17 -16.60
N LYS A 100 -12.46 -18.11 -15.92
CA LYS A 100 -13.12 -19.23 -16.60
C LYS A 100 -14.31 -18.79 -17.45
N ARG A 101 -15.01 -17.75 -16.99
CA ARG A 101 -16.19 -17.19 -17.67
C ARG A 101 -15.85 -15.98 -18.55
N CYS A 102 -14.62 -15.51 -18.50
CA CYS A 102 -14.16 -14.29 -19.17
C CYS A 102 -15.10 -13.09 -18.92
N CYS A 103 -15.49 -12.86 -17.66
CA CYS A 103 -16.38 -11.79 -17.26
C CYS A 103 -16.00 -11.24 -15.89
N GLY A 104 -16.38 -10.00 -15.61
CA GLY A 104 -16.09 -9.35 -14.34
C GLY A 104 -16.90 -8.09 -14.09
N THR A 105 -16.72 -7.52 -12.92
CA THR A 105 -17.30 -6.27 -12.47
C THR A 105 -16.23 -5.35 -11.93
N LEU A 106 -16.35 -4.06 -12.28
CA LEU A 106 -15.59 -2.98 -11.67
C LEU A 106 -16.55 -2.19 -10.78
N ILE A 107 -16.27 -2.14 -9.48
CA ILE A 107 -17.09 -1.42 -8.51
C ILE A 107 -16.37 -0.12 -8.16
N ILE A 108 -16.75 0.98 -8.79
CA ILE A 108 -16.24 2.32 -8.47
C ILE A 108 -16.76 2.71 -7.09
N LYS A 109 -15.85 3.02 -6.18
CA LYS A 109 -16.19 3.30 -4.79
C LYS A 109 -16.61 4.75 -4.61
N LYS A 110 -17.61 4.97 -3.76
CA LYS A 110 -18.06 6.30 -3.37
C LYS A 110 -17.02 7.01 -2.51
N HIS A 111 -16.49 6.30 -1.52
CA HIS A 111 -15.52 6.83 -0.58
C HIS A 111 -14.10 6.43 -0.95
N ILE A 112 -13.14 7.29 -0.64
CA ILE A 112 -11.70 7.04 -0.82
C ILE A 112 -11.13 6.61 0.53
N ASP A 113 -10.95 5.31 0.69
CA ASP A 113 -10.34 4.70 1.85
C ASP A 113 -8.90 4.30 1.49
N VAL A 114 -7.93 4.98 2.06
CA VAL A 114 -6.52 4.77 1.74
C VAL A 114 -5.91 3.69 2.63
N SER A 115 -5.38 2.64 2.02
CA SER A 115 -4.55 1.64 2.68
C SER A 115 -3.11 2.17 2.76
N MET A 116 -2.64 2.49 3.97
CA MET A 116 -1.32 3.06 4.21
C MET A 116 -0.45 2.07 5.00
N PRO A 117 0.67 1.56 4.44
CA PRO A 117 1.61 0.73 5.18
C PRO A 117 2.29 1.51 6.31
N VAL A 118 2.25 0.96 7.52
CA VAL A 118 2.94 1.48 8.70
C VAL A 118 4.04 0.51 9.09
N MET A 119 5.27 1.01 9.23
CA MET A 119 6.40 0.23 9.70
C MET A 119 6.40 0.15 11.22
N LEU A 120 6.54 -1.07 11.73
CA LEU A 120 6.69 -1.36 13.15
C LEU A 120 8.17 -1.32 13.57
N ASP A 121 8.43 -1.21 14.87
CA ASP A 121 9.78 -1.12 15.44
C ASP A 121 10.63 -2.39 15.17
N ASN A 122 9.99 -3.52 14.90
CA ASN A 122 10.66 -4.77 14.49
C ASN A 122 10.95 -4.87 12.98
N GLY A 123 10.69 -3.82 12.20
CA GLY A 123 10.88 -3.76 10.76
C GLY A 123 9.74 -4.34 9.92
N ASP A 124 8.72 -4.91 10.53
CA ASP A 124 7.55 -5.38 9.81
C ASP A 124 6.66 -4.22 9.38
N THR A 125 5.98 -4.39 8.27
CA THR A 125 5.07 -3.38 7.72
C THR A 125 3.67 -3.94 7.59
N PHE A 126 2.68 -3.18 8.07
CA PHE A 126 1.26 -3.51 7.95
C PHE A 126 0.44 -2.34 7.43
N PRO A 127 -0.49 -2.59 6.52
CA PRO A 127 -1.39 -1.55 6.06
C PRO A 127 -2.43 -1.22 7.13
N VAL A 128 -2.66 0.06 7.37
CA VAL A 128 -3.81 0.60 8.10
C VAL A 128 -4.74 1.31 7.14
N LYS A 129 -6.04 1.30 7.44
CA LYS A 129 -7.04 1.97 6.61
C LYS A 129 -7.38 3.34 7.16
N ILE A 130 -7.06 4.37 6.38
CA ILE A 130 -7.48 5.76 6.61
C ILE A 130 -8.77 5.96 5.84
N ARG A 131 -9.86 6.27 6.54
CA ARG A 131 -11.21 6.27 5.96
C ARG A 131 -11.64 7.65 5.50
N HIS A 132 -12.48 7.67 4.44
CA HIS A 132 -13.17 8.87 3.95
C HIS A 132 -12.22 10.04 3.74
N CYS A 133 -11.09 9.78 3.07
CA CYS A 133 -10.05 10.79 2.88
C CYS A 133 -10.56 11.99 2.08
N GLU A 134 -11.54 11.80 1.19
CA GLU A 134 -12.17 12.85 0.39
C GLU A 134 -13.02 13.85 1.19
N GLU A 135 -13.41 13.50 2.39
CA GLU A 135 -14.22 14.33 3.31
C GLU A 135 -13.36 15.06 4.36
N ARG A 136 -12.05 14.82 4.36
CA ARG A 136 -11.12 15.36 5.37
C ARG A 136 -10.41 16.59 4.87
N ASN A 137 -10.07 17.48 5.81
CA ASN A 137 -9.07 18.52 5.63
C ASN A 137 -7.69 18.02 6.10
N LEU A 138 -6.63 18.82 5.89
CA LEU A 138 -5.27 18.44 6.27
C LEU A 138 -5.12 18.10 7.75
N GLN A 139 -5.77 18.85 8.64
CA GLN A 139 -5.70 18.62 10.07
C GLN A 139 -6.32 17.27 10.43
N SER A 140 -7.57 17.04 10.04
CA SER A 140 -8.29 15.80 10.37
C SER A 140 -7.68 14.57 9.68
N LEU A 141 -7.05 14.73 8.50
CA LEU A 141 -6.32 13.67 7.85
C LEU A 141 -5.04 13.32 8.62
N GLN A 142 -4.26 14.33 9.06
CA GLN A 142 -3.06 14.13 9.86
C GLN A 142 -3.38 13.47 11.20
N GLU A 143 -4.43 13.91 11.88
CA GLU A 143 -4.89 13.34 13.16
C GLU A 143 -5.29 11.86 13.01
N GLU A 144 -5.98 11.50 11.93
CA GLU A 144 -6.34 10.11 11.65
C GLU A 144 -5.11 9.25 11.35
N ILE A 145 -4.15 9.76 10.54
CA ILE A 145 -2.89 9.08 10.27
C ILE A 145 -2.12 8.81 11.56
N ASP A 146 -2.01 9.82 12.43
CA ASP A 146 -1.32 9.70 13.71
C ASP A 146 -2.03 8.70 14.64
N THR A 147 -3.36 8.77 14.72
CA THR A 147 -4.21 7.87 15.50
C THR A 147 -4.05 6.42 15.05
N MET A 148 -4.13 6.17 13.74
CA MET A 148 -4.03 4.81 13.20
C MET A 148 -2.60 4.27 13.33
N THR A 149 -1.58 5.12 13.17
CA THR A 149 -0.18 4.76 13.40
C THR A 149 0.06 4.40 14.87
N TYR A 150 -0.45 5.19 15.80
CA TYR A 150 -0.37 4.90 17.24
C TYR A 150 -1.06 3.57 17.59
N LYS A 151 -2.28 3.36 17.11
CA LYS A 151 -3.01 2.10 17.34
C LYS A 151 -2.26 0.91 16.79
N MET A 152 -1.69 1.02 15.57
CA MET A 152 -0.91 -0.05 14.94
C MET A 152 0.28 -0.46 15.81
N LYS A 153 1.05 0.50 16.30
CA LYS A 153 2.23 0.24 17.17
C LYS A 153 1.87 -0.42 18.49
N ASN A 154 0.65 -0.23 18.97
CA ASN A 154 0.15 -0.77 20.24
C ASN A 154 -0.77 -1.99 20.07
N THR A 155 -0.78 -2.63 18.90
CA THR A 155 -1.63 -3.79 18.59
C THR A 155 -0.80 -5.07 18.54
N ASP A 156 -1.31 -6.17 19.13
CA ASP A 156 -0.77 -7.51 18.86
C ASP A 156 -1.25 -7.98 17.48
N ILE A 157 -0.38 -7.75 16.49
CA ILE A 157 -0.67 -8.06 15.08
C ILE A 157 -0.90 -9.55 14.86
N ASP A 158 -0.22 -10.42 15.58
CA ASP A 158 -0.37 -11.87 15.44
C ASP A 158 -1.78 -12.32 15.86
N ALA A 159 -2.34 -11.70 16.90
CA ALA A 159 -3.72 -11.96 17.33
C ALA A 159 -4.73 -11.54 16.25
N VAL A 160 -4.59 -10.33 15.69
CA VAL A 160 -5.48 -9.82 14.63
C VAL A 160 -5.36 -10.64 13.34
N LEU A 161 -4.16 -11.08 12.97
CA LEU A 161 -3.95 -11.97 11.82
C LEU A 161 -4.53 -13.36 12.05
N GLY A 162 -4.55 -13.85 13.29
CA GLY A 162 -5.21 -15.09 13.66
C GLY A 162 -6.70 -15.08 13.28
N ASP A 163 -7.41 -14.00 13.62
CA ASP A 163 -8.81 -13.81 13.25
C ASP A 163 -9.02 -13.75 11.75
N LEU A 164 -8.18 -13.00 11.04
CA LEU A 164 -8.25 -12.92 9.58
C LEU A 164 -8.08 -14.30 8.92
N VAL A 165 -7.18 -15.12 9.44
CA VAL A 165 -7.02 -16.51 8.94
C VAL A 165 -8.27 -17.33 9.16
N VAL A 166 -8.87 -17.28 10.36
CA VAL A 166 -10.11 -18.02 10.67
C VAL A 166 -11.24 -17.58 9.75
N GLN A 167 -11.47 -16.28 9.61
CA GLN A 167 -12.52 -15.74 8.72
C GLN A 167 -12.30 -16.15 7.26
N ARG A 168 -11.04 -16.14 6.79
CA ARG A 168 -10.69 -16.58 5.44
C ARG A 168 -10.98 -18.06 5.23
N LEU A 169 -10.62 -18.92 6.19
CA LEU A 169 -10.90 -20.35 6.11
C LEU A 169 -12.41 -20.63 6.07
N VAL A 170 -13.18 -19.91 6.88
CA VAL A 170 -14.65 -19.96 6.82
C VAL A 170 -15.16 -19.50 5.45
N GLY A 171 -14.64 -18.40 4.93
CA GLY A 171 -14.99 -17.92 3.59
C GLY A 171 -14.65 -18.91 2.46
N PHE A 172 -13.56 -19.65 2.58
CA PHE A 172 -13.20 -20.70 1.64
C PHE A 172 -14.19 -21.88 1.71
N MET A 173 -14.59 -22.30 2.91
CA MET A 173 -15.61 -23.35 3.08
C MET A 173 -16.93 -22.94 2.42
N LEU A 174 -17.39 -21.72 2.66
CA LEU A 174 -18.62 -21.18 2.06
C LEU A 174 -18.57 -21.10 0.53
N LYS A 175 -17.37 -20.90 -0.03
CA LYS A 175 -17.13 -20.89 -1.49
C LYS A 175 -16.86 -22.29 -2.09
N GLY A 176 -17.02 -23.36 -1.30
CA GLY A 176 -16.79 -24.75 -1.73
C GLY A 176 -15.30 -25.11 -1.92
N LYS A 177 -14.35 -24.31 -1.43
CA LYS A 177 -12.90 -24.58 -1.47
C LYS A 177 -12.47 -25.47 -0.29
N VAL A 178 -13.11 -26.62 -0.13
CA VAL A 178 -12.93 -27.52 1.04
C VAL A 178 -11.50 -28.07 1.10
N THR A 179 -10.93 -28.47 -0.04
CA THR A 179 -9.58 -29.05 -0.13
C THR A 179 -8.51 -28.05 0.29
N GLU A 180 -8.62 -26.78 -0.14
CA GLU A 180 -7.72 -25.71 0.25
C GLU A 180 -7.83 -25.40 1.74
N THR A 181 -9.05 -25.38 2.27
CA THR A 181 -9.31 -25.15 3.70
C THR A 181 -8.65 -26.23 4.55
N ILE A 182 -8.85 -27.50 4.22
CA ILE A 182 -8.25 -28.64 4.94
C ILE A 182 -6.72 -28.58 4.85
N SER A 183 -6.17 -28.39 3.64
CA SER A 183 -4.73 -28.34 3.41
C SER A 183 -4.06 -27.21 4.19
N GLN A 184 -4.64 -26.02 4.20
CA GLN A 184 -4.08 -24.86 4.93
C GLN A 184 -4.20 -25.04 6.44
N SER A 185 -5.30 -25.61 6.92
CA SER A 185 -5.49 -25.90 8.36
C SER A 185 -4.49 -26.95 8.85
N LEU A 186 -4.33 -28.05 8.12
CA LEU A 186 -3.37 -29.10 8.46
C LEU A 186 -1.94 -28.58 8.47
N ALA A 187 -1.55 -27.81 7.45
CA ALA A 187 -0.22 -27.20 7.41
C ALA A 187 0.03 -26.19 8.55
N GLY A 188 -1.03 -25.63 9.15
CA GLY A 188 -0.93 -24.76 10.33
C GLY A 188 -0.74 -25.50 11.64
N VAL A 189 -1.18 -26.76 11.72
CA VAL A 189 -1.23 -27.54 12.96
C VAL A 189 -0.13 -28.61 13.03
N VAL A 190 0.28 -29.14 11.88
CA VAL A 190 1.18 -30.30 11.81
C VAL A 190 2.42 -30.01 10.96
N GLY A 191 3.53 -30.62 11.32
CA GLY A 191 4.78 -30.61 10.54
C GLY A 191 5.65 -29.37 10.74
N LYS A 192 6.65 -29.21 9.87
CA LYS A 192 7.68 -28.16 9.94
C LYS A 192 7.19 -26.73 9.69
N HIS A 193 5.97 -26.59 9.19
CA HIS A 193 5.29 -25.31 8.97
C HIS A 193 4.24 -25.01 10.07
N LYS A 194 4.23 -25.76 11.16
CA LYS A 194 3.31 -25.54 12.27
C LYS A 194 3.44 -24.11 12.82
N ILE A 195 2.29 -23.44 12.97
CA ILE A 195 2.19 -22.15 13.65
C ILE A 195 1.99 -22.41 15.15
N ALA A 196 2.53 -21.56 16.03
CA ALA A 196 2.22 -21.57 17.45
C ALA A 196 0.68 -21.52 17.64
N THR A 197 0.19 -22.24 18.62
CA THR A 197 -1.20 -22.67 18.75
C THR A 197 -2.24 -21.55 18.54
N ILE A 198 -3.24 -21.80 17.71
CA ILE A 198 -4.42 -20.93 17.52
C ILE A 198 -5.05 -20.54 18.87
N GLY A 199 -5.00 -21.42 19.87
CA GLY A 199 -5.46 -21.14 21.24
C GLY A 199 -4.74 -19.99 21.95
N ASP A 200 -3.48 -19.73 21.62
CA ASP A 200 -2.72 -18.61 22.19
C ASP A 200 -3.17 -17.27 21.58
N PHE A 201 -3.54 -17.26 20.32
CA PHE A 201 -4.12 -16.08 19.65
C PHE A 201 -5.47 -15.69 20.23
N ILE A 202 -6.36 -16.67 20.44
CA ILE A 202 -7.71 -16.46 21.01
C ILE A 202 -7.59 -15.91 22.45
N LYS A 203 -6.66 -16.42 23.24
CA LYS A 203 -6.43 -15.94 24.63
C LYS A 203 -5.87 -14.53 24.70
N LYS A 204 -5.02 -14.14 23.75
CA LYS A 204 -4.45 -12.78 23.71
C LYS A 204 -5.50 -11.74 23.33
N GLN A 205 -6.32 -12.01 22.33
CA GLN A 205 -7.38 -11.11 21.89
C GLN A 205 -8.38 -10.76 22.99
N ALA A 206 -8.71 -11.73 23.85
CA ALA A 206 -9.60 -11.51 24.99
C ALA A 206 -9.03 -10.53 26.04
N LYS A 207 -7.71 -10.26 26.03
CA LYS A 207 -7.04 -9.38 27.00
C LYS A 207 -6.84 -7.94 26.55
N GLU A 208 -6.88 -7.65 25.26
CA GLU A 208 -6.47 -6.37 24.67
C GLU A 208 -7.65 -5.52 24.14
N GLY A 209 -8.87 -5.78 24.61
CA GLY A 209 -10.05 -5.01 24.22
C GLY A 209 -9.84 -3.50 24.27
N GLU A 210 -10.29 -2.78 23.26
CA GLU A 210 -10.49 -1.33 23.08
C GLU A 210 -9.31 -0.45 22.64
N LYS A 211 -8.04 -0.79 22.86
CA LYS A 211 -6.92 0.12 22.52
C LYS A 211 -6.22 -0.19 21.19
N GLY A 212 -6.35 -1.40 20.67
CA GLY A 212 -5.69 -1.87 19.47
C GLY A 212 -6.56 -1.79 18.20
N LEU A 213 -5.92 -2.12 17.07
CA LEU A 213 -6.63 -2.27 15.80
C LEU A 213 -7.45 -3.55 15.83
N GLN A 214 -8.64 -3.46 15.25
CA GLN A 214 -9.48 -4.61 14.92
C GLN A 214 -9.23 -5.03 13.46
N TYR A 215 -9.63 -6.25 13.09
CA TYR A 215 -9.45 -6.75 11.73
C TYR A 215 -10.02 -5.82 10.64
N TYR A 216 -11.12 -5.12 10.92
CA TYR A 216 -11.72 -4.19 9.96
C TYR A 216 -10.92 -2.90 9.74
N HIS A 217 -9.94 -2.60 10.60
CA HIS A 217 -8.97 -1.52 10.37
C HIS A 217 -7.81 -1.96 9.45
N LEU A 218 -7.53 -3.27 9.40
CA LEU A 218 -6.57 -3.89 8.50
C LEU A 218 -7.23 -4.37 7.20
N ASN A 219 -8.55 -4.23 7.11
CA ASN A 219 -9.30 -4.60 5.93
C ASN A 219 -8.97 -3.63 4.79
N GLU A 220 -9.12 -4.13 3.58
CA GLU A 220 -8.75 -3.46 2.35
C GLU A 220 -9.35 -2.05 2.27
N GLY A 221 -8.48 -1.06 2.04
CA GLY A 221 -8.90 0.25 1.55
C GLY A 221 -9.40 0.14 0.11
N THR A 222 -9.73 1.26 -0.50
CA THR A 222 -10.11 1.30 -1.92
C THR A 222 -8.89 1.48 -2.83
N VAL A 223 -7.84 2.11 -2.28
CA VAL A 223 -6.56 2.36 -2.93
C VAL A 223 -5.42 2.19 -1.93
N CYS A 224 -4.18 2.06 -2.42
CA CYS A 224 -3.00 2.00 -1.57
C CYS A 224 -2.10 3.22 -1.78
N PHE A 225 -1.54 3.72 -0.68
CA PHE A 225 -0.53 4.77 -0.66
C PHE A 225 0.67 4.31 0.16
N SER A 226 1.83 4.18 -0.47
CA SER A 226 3.07 3.74 0.19
C SER A 226 4.16 4.78 0.05
N ASN A 227 4.76 5.20 1.16
CA ASN A 227 5.86 6.14 1.18
C ASN A 227 7.15 5.48 1.69
N TRP A 228 8.13 5.32 0.80
CA TRP A 228 9.43 4.72 1.08
C TRP A 228 10.45 5.71 1.61
N ALA A 229 10.20 7.03 1.43
CA ALA A 229 11.13 8.08 1.85
C ALA A 229 11.48 8.04 3.35
N GLY A 230 10.58 7.48 4.17
CA GLY A 230 10.77 7.36 5.62
C GLY A 230 11.53 6.11 6.09
N LEU A 231 11.97 5.22 5.20
CA LEU A 231 12.66 3.98 5.59
C LEU A 231 14.02 4.24 6.23
N TYR A 232 14.79 5.14 5.68
CA TYR A 232 16.05 5.63 6.24
C TYR A 232 16.42 7.00 5.65
N GLU A 233 17.19 7.78 6.39
CA GLU A 233 17.66 9.10 5.96
C GLU A 233 18.57 8.98 4.72
N GLY A 234 18.28 9.79 3.68
CA GLY A 234 19.04 9.79 2.43
C GLY A 234 18.71 8.66 1.47
N LEU A 235 17.57 7.99 1.64
CA LEU A 235 17.06 7.01 0.65
C LEU A 235 17.04 7.65 -0.74
N ARG A 236 17.66 6.97 -1.70
CA ARG A 236 17.65 7.34 -3.13
C ARG A 236 16.93 6.27 -3.93
N GLY A 237 16.14 6.71 -4.90
CA GLY A 237 15.40 5.82 -5.77
C GLY A 237 13.93 5.68 -5.42
N PHE A 238 13.27 4.81 -6.16
CA PHE A 238 11.84 4.58 -6.09
C PHE A 238 11.53 3.13 -6.47
N GLU A 239 10.38 2.66 -6.05
CA GLU A 239 9.87 1.36 -6.44
C GLU A 239 9.37 1.43 -7.89
N THR A 240 9.67 0.43 -8.70
CA THR A 240 9.21 0.37 -10.11
C THR A 240 7.89 -0.37 -10.26
N THR A 241 7.59 -1.27 -9.34
CA THR A 241 6.35 -2.05 -9.31
C THR A 241 5.96 -2.36 -7.89
N SER A 242 4.87 -1.77 -7.43
CA SER A 242 4.26 -2.09 -6.13
C SER A 242 3.18 -3.15 -6.33
N PRO A 243 3.14 -4.21 -5.52
CA PRO A 243 2.09 -5.21 -5.63
C PRO A 243 0.75 -4.62 -5.23
N LEU A 244 -0.22 -4.65 -6.15
CA LEU A 244 -1.60 -4.31 -5.83
C LEU A 244 -2.18 -5.34 -4.86
N LEU A 245 -2.97 -4.88 -3.90
CA LEU A 245 -3.69 -5.73 -2.96
C LEU A 245 -5.12 -5.94 -3.48
N HIS A 246 -5.39 -7.11 -4.05
CA HIS A 246 -6.75 -7.46 -4.53
C HIS A 246 -7.77 -7.25 -3.39
N PRO A 247 -8.91 -6.61 -3.64
CA PRO A 247 -9.50 -6.22 -4.94
C PRO A 247 -9.18 -4.79 -5.42
N GLN A 248 -8.25 -4.08 -4.78
CA GLN A 248 -7.84 -2.72 -5.18
C GLN A 248 -7.25 -2.71 -6.58
N VAL A 249 -7.47 -1.62 -7.29
CA VAL A 249 -7.00 -1.46 -8.68
C VAL A 249 -5.93 -0.40 -8.84
N PHE A 250 -5.59 0.33 -7.78
CA PHE A 250 -4.65 1.44 -7.85
C PHE A 250 -3.78 1.54 -6.59
N MET A 251 -2.52 1.86 -6.81
CA MET A 251 -1.55 2.16 -5.77
C MET A 251 -0.62 3.28 -6.23
N MET A 252 -0.33 4.21 -5.32
CA MET A 252 0.69 5.23 -5.48
C MET A 252 1.84 4.96 -4.50
N GLY A 253 3.02 4.73 -5.05
CA GLY A 253 4.28 4.63 -4.31
C GLY A 253 5.06 5.94 -4.40
N VAL A 254 5.69 6.35 -3.30
CA VAL A 254 6.47 7.59 -3.21
C VAL A 254 7.89 7.27 -2.77
N GLY A 255 8.87 7.73 -3.54
CA GLY A 255 10.29 7.57 -3.24
C GLY A 255 10.88 8.72 -2.40
N GLY A 256 12.19 8.67 -2.18
CA GLY A 256 12.92 9.73 -1.50
C GLY A 256 13.12 10.96 -2.40
N PHE A 257 13.20 12.13 -1.80
CA PHE A 257 13.50 13.37 -2.54
C PHE A 257 14.86 13.31 -3.21
N ILE A 258 14.93 13.79 -4.45
CA ILE A 258 16.15 13.89 -5.24
C ILE A 258 16.32 15.36 -5.68
N GLU A 259 17.44 15.96 -5.38
CA GLU A 259 17.80 17.29 -5.92
C GLU A 259 18.42 17.08 -7.31
N LYS A 260 17.89 17.80 -8.31
CA LYS A 260 18.37 17.78 -9.68
C LYS A 260 18.65 19.20 -10.18
N ASN A 261 19.73 19.33 -10.93
CA ASN A 261 20.09 20.59 -11.60
C ASN A 261 19.51 20.55 -13.01
N PHE A 262 18.65 21.50 -13.31
CA PHE A 262 18.11 21.73 -14.65
C PHE A 262 18.85 22.87 -15.31
N VAL A 263 19.27 22.65 -16.54
CA VAL A 263 19.90 23.66 -17.39
C VAL A 263 18.80 24.48 -18.07
N TYR A 264 18.87 25.79 -17.97
CA TYR A 264 17.98 26.67 -18.70
C TYR A 264 18.75 27.88 -19.28
N ARG A 265 18.11 28.67 -20.14
CA ARG A 265 18.65 29.92 -20.60
C ARG A 265 17.97 31.06 -19.83
N ASN A 266 18.80 31.92 -19.21
CA ASN A 266 18.32 33.12 -18.51
C ASN A 266 17.82 34.20 -19.51
N GLU A 267 17.29 35.28 -19.00
CA GLU A 267 16.77 36.40 -19.81
C GLU A 267 17.82 37.03 -20.77
N LYS A 268 19.10 36.82 -20.48
CA LYS A 268 20.22 37.27 -21.34
C LYS A 268 20.62 36.25 -22.39
N GLY A 269 19.96 35.08 -22.44
CA GLY A 269 20.26 33.98 -23.35
C GLY A 269 21.46 33.12 -22.92
N GLU A 270 22.03 33.35 -21.73
CA GLU A 270 23.17 32.61 -21.19
C GLU A 270 22.67 31.30 -20.53
N VAL A 271 23.53 30.28 -20.54
CA VAL A 271 23.26 29.02 -19.87
C VAL A 271 23.37 29.20 -18.36
N ASP A 272 22.32 28.82 -17.64
CA ASP A 272 22.26 28.88 -16.18
C ASP A 272 21.66 27.58 -15.63
N PHE A 273 21.74 27.37 -14.30
CA PHE A 273 21.31 26.15 -13.63
C PHE A 273 20.32 26.49 -12.53
N LYS A 274 19.25 25.67 -12.47
CA LYS A 274 18.25 25.78 -11.41
C LYS A 274 18.14 24.41 -10.73
N THR A 275 18.43 24.39 -9.42
CA THR A 275 18.22 23.19 -8.60
C THR A 275 16.74 23.06 -8.27
N ARG A 276 16.17 21.89 -8.51
CA ARG A 276 14.78 21.54 -8.19
C ARG A 276 14.74 20.30 -7.32
N LYS A 277 13.79 20.27 -6.40
CA LYS A 277 13.51 19.11 -5.55
C LYS A 277 12.47 18.25 -6.23
N MET A 278 12.91 17.07 -6.66
CA MET A 278 12.07 16.11 -7.37
C MET A 278 11.59 15.01 -6.44
N LEU A 279 10.32 14.65 -6.56
CA LEU A 279 9.70 13.54 -5.86
C LEU A 279 9.42 12.42 -6.86
N PRO A 280 10.15 11.30 -6.80
CA PRO A 280 9.85 10.14 -7.61
C PRO A 280 8.56 9.48 -7.14
N VAL A 281 7.66 9.22 -8.09
CA VAL A 281 6.35 8.61 -7.84
C VAL A 281 6.15 7.44 -8.79
N THR A 282 5.60 6.35 -8.27
CA THR A 282 5.20 5.17 -9.03
C THR A 282 3.69 5.00 -8.92
N LEU A 283 3.01 4.99 -10.05
CA LEU A 283 1.59 4.66 -10.14
C LEU A 283 1.49 3.22 -10.64
N THR A 284 0.89 2.34 -9.85
CA THR A 284 0.60 0.96 -10.25
C THR A 284 -0.91 0.79 -10.32
N PHE A 285 -1.40 0.21 -11.41
CA PHE A 285 -2.83 -0.03 -11.59
C PHE A 285 -3.10 -1.39 -12.26
N ASP A 286 -4.29 -1.92 -12.01
CA ASP A 286 -4.76 -3.12 -12.68
C ASP A 286 -5.14 -2.79 -14.12
N HIS A 287 -4.44 -3.38 -15.10
CA HIS A 287 -4.64 -3.05 -16.51
C HIS A 287 -6.02 -3.44 -17.06
N ARG A 288 -6.80 -4.22 -16.31
CA ARG A 288 -8.18 -4.58 -16.67
C ARG A 288 -9.18 -3.44 -16.47
N ILE A 289 -8.84 -2.42 -15.65
CA ILE A 289 -9.74 -1.26 -15.45
C ILE A 289 -9.84 -0.37 -16.69
N GLY A 290 -8.85 -0.41 -17.58
CA GLY A 290 -8.78 0.39 -18.78
C GLY A 290 -7.37 0.61 -19.28
N ALA A 291 -7.21 1.62 -20.13
CA ALA A 291 -5.93 2.05 -20.68
C ALA A 291 -5.41 3.30 -19.92
N PHE A 292 -4.28 3.84 -20.35
CA PHE A 292 -3.71 5.07 -19.81
C PHE A 292 -4.68 6.27 -19.76
N ASN A 293 -5.67 6.29 -20.64
CA ASN A 293 -6.71 7.33 -20.65
C ASN A 293 -7.47 7.44 -19.32
N ASP A 294 -7.57 6.35 -18.55
CA ASP A 294 -8.19 6.35 -17.22
C ASP A 294 -7.24 6.90 -16.13
N VAL A 295 -5.92 6.90 -16.39
CA VAL A 295 -4.88 7.39 -15.46
C VAL A 295 -4.52 8.85 -15.74
N ILE A 296 -4.59 9.30 -16.99
CA ILE A 296 -4.23 10.68 -17.41
C ILE A 296 -4.93 11.77 -16.58
N PRO A 297 -6.25 11.70 -16.30
CA PRO A 297 -6.90 12.73 -15.47
C PRO A 297 -6.30 12.85 -14.07
N PHE A 298 -5.88 11.71 -13.47
CA PHE A 298 -5.17 11.70 -12.19
C PHE A 298 -3.84 12.46 -12.31
N MET A 299 -3.02 12.13 -13.30
CA MET A 299 -1.71 12.74 -13.49
C MET A 299 -1.82 14.25 -13.73
N LYS A 300 -2.74 14.67 -14.62
CA LYS A 300 -2.98 16.09 -14.88
C LYS A 300 -3.38 16.84 -13.61
N ARG A 301 -4.24 16.24 -12.79
CA ARG A 301 -4.64 16.87 -11.52
C ARG A 301 -3.48 16.96 -10.54
N MET A 302 -2.61 15.95 -10.49
CA MET A 302 -1.38 16.02 -9.70
C MET A 302 -0.49 17.17 -10.19
N ASP A 303 -0.24 17.28 -11.49
CA ASP A 303 0.58 18.34 -12.08
C ASP A 303 0.01 19.72 -11.74
N GLU A 304 -1.30 19.96 -11.93
CA GLU A 304 -1.99 21.19 -11.58
C GLU A 304 -1.80 21.59 -10.11
N ILE A 305 -1.87 20.61 -9.18
CA ILE A 305 -1.68 20.85 -7.75
C ILE A 305 -0.25 21.30 -7.44
N PHE A 306 0.74 20.63 -8.02
CA PHE A 306 2.14 20.94 -7.75
C PHE A 306 2.65 22.19 -8.48
N GLU A 307 2.00 22.57 -9.57
CA GLU A 307 2.22 23.87 -10.24
C GLU A 307 1.57 25.05 -9.49
N ASN A 308 0.54 24.78 -8.66
CA ASN A 308 -0.20 25.81 -7.90
C ASN A 308 -0.18 25.46 -6.39
N PRO A 309 0.99 25.55 -5.73
CA PRO A 309 1.21 25.03 -4.38
C PRO A 309 0.35 25.69 -3.28
N GLU A 310 -0.13 26.93 -3.49
CA GLU A 310 -1.01 27.63 -2.55
C GLU A 310 -2.34 26.95 -2.31
N VAL A 311 -2.74 26.01 -3.17
CA VAL A 311 -3.97 25.23 -3.00
C VAL A 311 -4.01 24.44 -1.67
N ILE A 312 -2.85 24.12 -1.09
CA ILE A 312 -2.78 23.41 0.20
C ILE A 312 -3.36 24.20 1.37
N ARG A 313 -3.53 25.51 1.22
CA ARG A 313 -4.15 26.37 2.24
C ARG A 313 -5.67 26.23 2.29
N GLU A 314 -6.26 25.69 1.24
CA GLU A 314 -7.70 25.47 1.11
C GLU A 314 -8.13 24.08 1.59
N TRP A 315 -7.17 23.21 1.85
CA TRP A 315 -7.40 21.80 2.24
C TRP A 315 -7.71 21.59 3.72
#